data_43481ea94d751fb562b05b3863957ff5
#
_entry.id   43481ea94d751fb562b05b3863957ff5
#
_cell.length_a   1.000
_cell.length_b   1.000
_cell.length_c   1.000
_cell.angle_alpha   90.00
_cell.angle_beta   90.00
_cell.angle_gamma   90.00
#
_symmetry.space_group_name_H-M   'P 1'
#
loop_
_entity.id
_entity.type
_entity.pdbx_description
1 polymer ?
#
loop_
_entity_poly.entity_id
_entity_poly.type
_entity_poly.pdbx_seq_one_letter_code
_entity_poly.pdbx_strand_id
1 'polypeptide(L)'
;MYTLELTLRYTPFPISIQKKEYDDIFAVFEQIKHSMRENDNSTLIDLNCEKMKSKSIAVLSKEIIAVQIYEKSAIAGGSKRPGFSLES
;
A
#
# COMPACT_ATOMS: atom_id res chain seq x y z
N MET A 1 -0.85 11.52 -7.72
CA MET A 1 -0.57 10.98 -6.38
C MET A 1 -0.51 9.47 -6.43
N TYR A 2 0.40 8.89 -5.69
CA TYR A 2 0.61 7.43 -5.72
C TYR A 2 0.00 6.78 -4.50
N THR A 3 -0.56 5.60 -4.68
CA THR A 3 -1.22 4.86 -3.61
C THR A 3 -0.48 3.57 -3.34
N LEU A 4 -0.30 3.27 -2.08
CA LEU A 4 0.21 1.98 -1.62
C LEU A 4 -0.90 1.30 -0.85
N GLU A 5 -1.21 0.06 -1.21
CA GLU A 5 -2.24 -0.72 -0.52
C GLU A 5 -1.66 -1.98 0.07
N LEU A 6 -2.08 -2.27 1.29
CA LEU A 6 -1.70 -3.48 2.00
C LEU A 6 -2.93 -4.36 2.17
N THR A 7 -2.77 -5.64 1.87
CA THR A 7 -3.80 -6.63 2.18
C THR A 7 -3.34 -7.39 3.40
N LEU A 8 -4.16 -7.41 4.42
CA LEU A 8 -3.81 -8.07 5.67
C LEU A 8 -4.55 -9.40 5.80
N ARG A 9 -3.92 -10.32 6.53
CA ARG A 9 -4.51 -11.62 6.80
C ARG A 9 -5.81 -11.45 7.58
N TYR A 10 -6.84 -12.15 7.17
CA TYR A 10 -8.14 -12.17 7.85
C TYR A 10 -8.85 -10.82 7.87
N THR A 11 -8.43 -9.88 7.03
CA THR A 11 -9.05 -8.56 6.98
C THR A 11 -9.57 -8.32 5.56
N PRO A 12 -10.87 -8.08 5.41
CA PRO A 12 -11.43 -7.95 4.05
C PRO A 12 -11.15 -6.61 3.37
N PHE A 13 -10.74 -5.60 4.14
CA PHE A 13 -10.53 -4.27 3.58
C PHE A 13 -9.05 -3.94 3.54
N PRO A 14 -8.55 -3.41 2.42
CA PRO A 14 -7.15 -3.03 2.34
C PRO A 14 -6.88 -1.76 3.15
N ILE A 15 -5.64 -1.62 3.58
CA ILE A 15 -5.16 -0.41 4.22
C ILE A 15 -4.35 0.33 3.17
N SER A 16 -4.54 1.64 3.05
CA SER A 16 -3.83 2.39 2.03
C SER A 16 -3.27 3.70 2.56
N ILE A 17 -2.17 4.12 1.95
CA ILE A 17 -1.59 5.43 2.15
C ILE A 17 -1.28 6.03 0.79
N GLN A 18 -1.10 7.35 0.76
CA GLN A 18 -0.79 8.05 -0.48
C GLN A 18 0.39 8.97 -0.28
N LYS A 19 1.24 9.04 -1.30
CA LYS A 19 2.39 9.93 -1.34
C LYS A 19 2.40 10.68 -2.66
N LYS A 20 2.95 11.89 -2.64
CA LYS A 20 3.00 12.71 -3.85
C LYS A 20 4.08 12.24 -4.80
N GLU A 21 5.22 11.81 -4.28
CA GLU A 21 6.37 11.46 -5.10
C GLU A 21 6.51 9.96 -5.23
N TYR A 22 6.80 9.51 -6.43
CA TYR A 22 6.96 8.08 -6.68
C TYR A 22 8.09 7.49 -5.85
N ASP A 23 9.21 8.20 -5.75
CA ASP A 23 10.36 7.68 -5.02
C ASP A 23 10.02 7.44 -3.55
N ASP A 24 9.19 8.30 -2.97
CA ASP A 24 8.79 8.14 -1.58
C ASP A 24 7.94 6.89 -1.37
N ILE A 25 6.96 6.69 -2.24
CA ILE A 25 6.08 5.52 -2.10
C ILE A 25 6.82 4.24 -2.45
N PHE A 26 7.74 4.31 -3.42
CA PHE A 26 8.52 3.14 -3.80
C PHE A 26 9.45 2.70 -2.67
N ALA A 27 10.03 3.68 -1.95
CA ALA A 27 10.89 3.34 -0.81
C ALA A 27 10.09 2.60 0.27
N VAL A 28 8.88 3.05 0.53
CA VAL A 28 8.01 2.36 1.50
C VAL A 28 7.66 0.95 1.00
N PHE A 29 7.34 0.85 -0.29
CA PHE A 29 7.01 -0.44 -0.90
C PHE A 29 8.16 -1.44 -0.73
N GLU A 30 9.40 -1.00 -1.00
CA GLU A 30 10.56 -1.89 -0.86
C GLU A 30 10.81 -2.25 0.60
N GLN A 31 10.61 -1.31 1.50
CA GLN A 31 10.75 -1.57 2.93
C GLN A 31 9.78 -2.65 3.38
N ILE A 32 8.53 -2.56 2.93
CA ILE A 32 7.52 -3.54 3.29
C ILE A 32 7.84 -4.90 2.71
N LYS A 33 8.28 -4.93 1.45
CA LYS A 33 8.67 -6.20 0.82
C LYS A 33 9.82 -6.85 1.59
N HIS A 34 10.78 -6.03 2.01
CA HIS A 34 11.89 -6.56 2.80
C HIS A 34 11.40 -7.17 4.10
N SER A 35 10.50 -6.47 4.78
CA SER A 35 9.94 -6.98 6.05
C SER A 35 9.14 -8.24 5.85
N MET A 36 8.45 -8.37 4.72
CA MET A 36 7.68 -9.57 4.42
C MET A 36 8.57 -10.79 4.18
N ARG A 37 9.80 -10.56 3.71
CA ARG A 37 10.75 -11.65 3.47
C ARG A 37 11.39 -12.15 4.76
N GLU A 38 11.34 -11.36 5.84
CA GLU A 38 11.91 -11.73 7.12
C GLU A 38 10.97 -12.69 7.82
N ASN A 39 11.24 -13.97 7.71
CA ASN A 39 10.31 -14.98 8.20
C ASN A 39 10.35 -15.17 9.71
N ASP A 40 11.47 -14.85 10.35
CA ASP A 40 11.65 -15.19 11.75
C ASP A 40 11.10 -14.15 12.70
N ASN A 41 10.99 -12.91 12.26
CA ASN A 41 10.60 -11.83 13.15
C ASN A 41 9.46 -11.03 12.58
N SER A 42 8.47 -10.78 13.39
CA SER A 42 7.43 -9.83 13.04
C SER A 42 7.91 -8.44 13.40
N THR A 43 7.84 -7.53 12.46
CA THR A 43 8.28 -6.15 12.64
C THR A 43 7.08 -5.24 12.61
N LEU A 44 7.06 -4.25 13.49
CA LEU A 44 6.02 -3.23 13.45
C LEU A 44 6.42 -2.18 12.42
N ILE A 45 5.56 -1.97 11.46
CA ILE A 45 5.81 -1.01 10.38
C ILE A 45 4.89 0.18 10.57
N ASP A 46 5.49 1.37 10.63
CA ASP A 46 4.74 2.61 10.77
C ASP A 46 4.61 3.29 9.41
N LEU A 47 3.40 3.68 9.06
CA LEU A 47 3.12 4.30 7.78
C LEU A 47 2.38 5.62 7.97
N ASN A 48 2.71 6.59 7.13
CA ASN A 48 2.07 7.90 7.13
C ASN A 48 1.50 8.21 5.77
N CYS A 49 0.36 8.86 5.74
CA CYS A 49 -0.31 9.24 4.50
C CYS A 49 -0.13 10.74 4.27
N GLU A 50 0.35 11.12 3.08
CA GLU A 50 0.53 12.54 2.78
C GLU A 50 -0.76 13.23 2.42
N LYS A 51 -1.68 12.51 1.80
CA LYS A 51 -2.97 13.09 1.46
C LYS A 51 -3.81 13.34 2.70
N MET A 52 -3.73 12.44 3.66
CA MET A 52 -4.48 12.56 4.90
C MET A 52 -3.48 12.62 6.04
N LYS A 53 -3.02 13.83 6.34
CA LYS A 53 -1.87 14.03 7.21
C LYS A 53 -2.07 13.54 8.64
N SER A 54 -3.33 13.48 9.09
CA SER A 54 -3.61 12.96 10.43
C SER A 54 -3.61 11.44 10.49
N LYS A 55 -3.47 10.77 9.35
CA LYS A 55 -3.56 9.32 9.30
C LYS A 55 -2.20 8.69 9.53
N SER A 56 -2.11 7.88 10.57
CA SER A 56 -0.93 7.08 10.87
C SER A 56 -1.37 5.65 11.04
N ILE A 57 -0.59 4.73 10.48
CA ILE A 57 -0.91 3.31 10.51
C ILE A 57 0.28 2.56 11.05
N ALA A 58 0.04 1.63 11.97
CA ALA A 58 1.06 0.71 12.43
C ALA A 58 0.56 -0.70 12.14
N VAL A 59 1.38 -1.51 11.50
CA VAL A 59 0.96 -2.84 11.09
C VAL A 59 2.10 -3.83 11.31
N LEU A 60 1.74 -5.06 11.68
CA LEU A 60 2.73 -6.11 11.86
C LEU A 60 3.06 -6.74 10.52
N SER A 61 4.35 -6.90 10.23
CA SER A 61 4.78 -7.41 8.94
C SER A 61 4.24 -8.80 8.64
N LYS A 62 4.09 -9.63 9.66
CA LYS A 62 3.59 -11.00 9.46
C LYS A 62 2.13 -11.05 9.05
N GLU A 63 1.39 -9.97 9.27
CA GLU A 63 -0.02 -9.94 8.91
C GLU A 63 -0.24 -9.44 7.49
N ILE A 64 0.82 -9.03 6.80
CA ILE A 64 0.71 -8.52 5.43
C ILE A 64 0.86 -9.68 4.46
N ILE A 65 -0.16 -9.91 3.63
CA ILE A 65 -0.08 -10.96 2.63
C ILE A 65 0.15 -10.44 1.23
N ALA A 66 -0.10 -9.14 1.00
CA ALA A 66 0.16 -8.53 -0.29
C ALA A 66 0.35 -7.04 -0.13
N VAL A 67 1.19 -6.47 -0.99
CA VAL A 67 1.41 -5.02 -1.03
C VAL A 67 1.49 -4.62 -2.49
N GLN A 68 0.87 -3.49 -2.83
CA GLN A 68 0.92 -2.98 -4.20
C GLN A 68 0.99 -1.48 -4.19
N ILE A 69 1.61 -0.92 -5.24
CA ILE A 69 1.60 0.52 -5.45
C ILE A 69 1.08 0.80 -6.86
N TYR A 70 0.42 1.93 -7.00
CA TYR A 70 -0.07 2.34 -8.30
C TYR A 70 -0.31 3.84 -8.27
N GLU A 71 -0.35 4.42 -9.46
CA GLU A 71 -0.67 5.83 -9.60
C GLU A 71 -2.17 5.96 -9.76
N LYS A 72 -2.78 6.74 -8.88
CA LYS A 72 -4.20 6.98 -8.99
C LYS A 72 -4.43 8.09 -9.97
N SER A 73 -5.08 7.75 -11.08
CA SER A 73 -5.33 8.72 -12.12
C SER A 73 -6.39 9.74 -11.71
N ALA A 74 -6.15 10.97 -12.07
CA ALA A 74 -7.15 12.00 -11.89
C ALA A 74 -8.31 11.84 -12.87
N ILE A 75 -8.05 11.13 -13.96
CA ILE A 75 -9.13 10.83 -14.91
C ILE A 75 -9.82 9.60 -14.39
N ALA A 76 -10.94 9.77 -14.04
CA ALA A 76 -11.62 8.66 -13.47
C ALA A 76 -11.97 7.61 -14.50
N GLY A 77 -11.72 7.44 -14.69
CA GLY A 77 -11.97 6.82 -15.28
C GLY A 77 -11.76 5.91 -15.43
N GLY A 78 -11.53 6.38 -15.38
CA GLY A 78 -11.28 5.91 -15.64
C GLY A 78 -11.47 4.89 -15.65
N SER A 79 -11.57 5.01 -15.76
CA SER A 79 -11.62 4.30 -15.84
C SER A 79 -11.87 3.15 -15.82
N LYS A 80 -11.89 3.13 -15.95
CA LYS A 80 -11.93 2.18 -16.00
C LYS A 80 -12.01 1.01 -15.72
N ARG A 81 -12.03 0.97 -15.80
CA ARG A 81 -11.92 0.00 -15.65
C ARG A 81 -12.12 -1.02 -15.35
N PRO A 82 -12.19 -1.01 -15.58
CA PRO A 82 -12.21 -1.91 -15.32
C PRO A 82 -12.05 -2.93 -15.08
N GLY A 83 -12.04 -2.85 -15.04
CA GLY A 83 -11.79 -3.51 -14.81
C GLY A 83 -11.36 -4.40 -14.76
N PHE A 84 -11.21 -4.03 -14.74
CA PHE A 84 -10.83 -4.64 -14.61
C PHE A 84 -10.29 -5.17 -14.67
N SER A 85 -10.30 -5.01 -14.76
CA SER A 85 -9.82 -5.31 -14.71
C SER A 85 -9.25 -6.09 -14.67
N LEU A 86 -9.10 -5.85 -14.78
CA LEU A 86 -8.58 -6.43 -14.70
C LEU A 86 -7.93 -6.88 -14.90
N GLU A 87 -7.68 -6.46 -15.03
CA GLU A 87 -7.08 -6.70 -15.16
C GLU A 87 -6.57 -7.11 -15.05
N SER A 88 -6.51 -6.78 -14.99
CA SER A 88 -5.89 -7.12 -14.89
C SER A 88 -5.75 -7.42 -14.68
#